data_9fdbeb195ecd277a2e0beed25792059a
#
_entry.id   9fdbeb195ecd277a2e0beed25792059a
#
_cell.length_a   1.000
_cell.length_b   1.000
_cell.length_c   1.000
_cell.angle_alpha   90.00
_cell.angle_beta   90.00
_cell.angle_gamma   90.00
#
_symmetry.space_group_name_H-M   'P 1'
#
loop_
_entity.id
_entity.type
_entity.pdbx_description
1 polymer ?
#
loop_
_entity_poly.entity_id
_entity_poly.type
_entity_poly.pdbx_seq_one_letter_code
_entity_poly.pdbx_strand_id
1 'polypeptide(L)'
;MTLSRSDMSFIYSLKRIFMGSDTQLSINLMQLKFFLVVAEFQNISKAAEHLFRTQSAITRAISDLEKQLQIELFERHHNGVILTDIGNSLLIQVKNAIEELRQIPLIVQKYKNLNIEQSQLINEPFFLYNTRRLEIFSTLYLTKGMKNTASLLNITQPAVSSAIKLLEESLNIELFIRTPNGIKATEVCEVLQQNIKRCLNIINDIPNQIANFIGNMQGTVRIGALPLIRTFLLPKAIAALANQYPRIRFLTFESAYESLVAQLRSGDIDFIVGAIRPQEQSSDLYSQILFDENMFMVVRNKHPLLRKKIQLPDLLDQQWILPRTNSPARILLENNFKSLKLIPPEPTVETGDLALSRGLLLESNMIAVVSEQQMKYELDQGLIKKLPFDLPQTTRQIGLIFRKNSIQSSVTKALIQSLENICKERV
;
A
#
# COMPACT_ATOMS: atom_id res chain seq x y z
N MET A 1 29.97 -19.47 7.27
CA MET A 1 29.76 -18.05 7.54
C MET A 1 28.44 -17.89 8.27
N THR A 2 28.49 -17.64 9.54
CA THR A 2 27.34 -17.36 10.40
C THR A 2 26.78 -16.00 10.04
N LEU A 3 25.48 -15.92 9.76
CA LEU A 3 24.76 -14.66 9.53
C LEU A 3 25.00 -13.70 10.70
N SER A 4 25.22 -12.41 10.44
CA SER A 4 25.40 -11.42 11.47
C SER A 4 24.09 -11.22 12.27
N ARG A 5 24.18 -10.71 13.51
CA ARG A 5 22.97 -10.40 14.31
C ARG A 5 22.05 -9.39 13.63
N SER A 6 22.58 -8.49 12.80
CA SER A 6 21.83 -7.55 11.97
C SER A 6 21.05 -8.25 10.86
N ASP A 7 21.64 -9.27 10.22
CA ASP A 7 20.98 -10.05 9.19
C ASP A 7 19.84 -10.90 9.77
N MET A 8 20.04 -11.46 10.96
CA MET A 8 19.00 -12.19 11.69
C MET A 8 17.83 -11.29 12.08
N SER A 9 18.10 -10.07 12.56
CA SER A 9 17.04 -9.10 12.89
C SER A 9 16.25 -8.67 11.64
N PHE A 10 16.91 -8.45 10.52
CA PHE A 10 16.28 -8.13 9.24
C PHE A 10 15.46 -9.32 8.71
N ILE A 11 15.98 -10.54 8.81
CA ILE A 11 15.30 -11.78 8.46
C ILE A 11 14.05 -12.01 9.33
N TYR A 12 14.15 -11.76 10.65
CA TYR A 12 12.99 -11.84 11.56
C TYR A 12 11.94 -10.75 11.26
N SER A 13 12.36 -9.54 10.90
CA SER A 13 11.45 -8.48 10.51
C SER A 13 10.74 -8.80 9.18
N LEU A 14 11.46 -9.35 8.19
CA LEU A 14 10.88 -9.85 6.95
C LEU A 14 9.90 -11.02 7.19
N LYS A 15 10.28 -11.97 8.06
CA LYS A 15 9.40 -13.08 8.44
C LYS A 15 8.11 -12.55 9.09
N ARG A 16 8.20 -11.54 9.94
CA ARG A 16 7.07 -10.91 10.61
C ARG A 16 6.20 -10.04 9.69
N ILE A 17 6.81 -9.43 8.65
CA ILE A 17 6.12 -8.61 7.64
C ILE A 17 5.38 -9.52 6.63
N PHE A 18 5.99 -10.66 6.25
CA PHE A 18 5.47 -11.55 5.20
C PHE A 18 4.73 -12.78 5.71
N MET A 19 5.00 -13.24 6.93
CA MET A 19 4.46 -14.51 7.42
C MET A 19 3.41 -14.35 8.53
N GLY A 20 2.98 -13.15 8.92
CA GLY A 20 1.95 -13.01 9.97
C GLY A 20 2.20 -13.94 11.17
N SER A 21 1.34 -14.01 12.14
CA SER A 21 1.45 -14.93 13.30
C SER A 21 1.69 -16.41 12.93
N ASP A 22 2.34 -17.19 13.78
CA ASP A 22 2.88 -18.56 13.64
C ASP A 22 1.95 -19.68 13.09
N THR A 23 0.74 -19.37 12.63
CA THR A 23 -0.24 -20.29 12.02
C THR A 23 -0.81 -19.70 10.73
N GLN A 24 0.04 -19.44 9.74
CA GLN A 24 -0.46 -18.99 8.45
C GLN A 24 -1.03 -20.19 7.66
N LEU A 25 -2.37 -20.21 7.49
CA LEU A 25 -3.08 -21.11 6.59
C LEU A 25 -2.57 -20.84 5.17
N SER A 26 -1.76 -21.76 4.63
CA SER A 26 -1.32 -21.67 3.22
C SER A 26 -2.51 -22.01 2.31
N ILE A 27 -3.24 -20.98 1.87
CA ILE A 27 -4.40 -21.14 0.99
C ILE A 27 -3.92 -21.52 -0.40
N ASN A 28 -4.53 -22.54 -0.98
CA ASN A 28 -4.14 -23.09 -2.27
C ASN A 28 -4.83 -22.28 -3.42
N LEU A 29 -4.04 -21.58 -4.23
CA LEU A 29 -4.51 -20.82 -5.37
C LEU A 29 -5.31 -21.65 -6.39
N MET A 30 -4.95 -22.92 -6.58
CA MET A 30 -5.71 -23.79 -7.50
C MET A 30 -7.12 -24.08 -6.95
N GLN A 31 -7.26 -24.25 -5.63
CA GLN A 31 -8.59 -24.41 -5.01
C GLN A 31 -9.42 -23.12 -5.14
N LEU A 32 -8.78 -21.95 -4.96
CA LEU A 32 -9.46 -20.66 -5.21
C LEU A 32 -9.87 -20.50 -6.67
N LYS A 33 -9.04 -20.95 -7.62
CA LYS A 33 -9.41 -20.95 -9.03
C LYS A 33 -10.62 -21.86 -9.28
N PHE A 34 -10.67 -23.02 -8.67
CA PHE A 34 -11.82 -23.92 -8.78
C PHE A 34 -13.07 -23.30 -8.17
N PHE A 35 -12.93 -22.66 -6.98
CA PHE A 35 -14.04 -21.92 -6.36
C PHE A 35 -14.58 -20.85 -7.29
N LEU A 36 -13.71 -20.04 -7.92
CA LEU A 36 -14.10 -19.00 -8.88
C LEU A 36 -14.92 -19.59 -10.05
N VAL A 37 -14.43 -20.66 -10.67
CA VAL A 37 -15.09 -21.26 -11.84
C VAL A 37 -16.41 -21.93 -11.44
N VAL A 38 -16.48 -22.60 -10.29
CA VAL A 38 -17.73 -23.17 -9.78
C VAL A 38 -18.77 -22.08 -9.52
N ALA A 39 -18.35 -20.93 -8.99
CA ALA A 39 -19.21 -19.77 -8.76
C ALA A 39 -19.74 -19.18 -10.09
N GLU A 40 -18.91 -19.13 -11.13
CA GLU A 40 -19.29 -18.64 -12.46
C GLU A 40 -20.32 -19.55 -13.16
N PHE A 41 -20.13 -20.86 -13.10
CA PHE A 41 -21.01 -21.83 -13.75
C PHE A 41 -22.21 -22.25 -12.90
N GLN A 42 -22.18 -22.00 -11.59
CA GLN A 42 -23.18 -22.47 -10.62
C GLN A 42 -23.48 -23.98 -10.70
N ASN A 43 -22.57 -24.73 -11.30
CA ASN A 43 -22.70 -26.16 -11.56
C ASN A 43 -21.32 -26.83 -11.57
N ILE A 44 -21.13 -27.78 -10.67
CA ILE A 44 -19.81 -28.45 -10.48
C ILE A 44 -19.42 -29.25 -11.73
N SER A 45 -20.37 -29.92 -12.40
CA SER A 45 -20.08 -30.72 -13.59
C SER A 45 -19.63 -29.85 -14.76
N LYS A 46 -20.34 -28.75 -15.04
CA LYS A 46 -19.95 -27.78 -16.09
C LYS A 46 -18.58 -27.12 -15.75
N ALA A 47 -18.36 -26.76 -14.49
CA ALA A 47 -17.07 -26.23 -14.05
C ALA A 47 -15.93 -27.25 -14.24
N ALA A 48 -16.18 -28.53 -13.96
CA ALA A 48 -15.21 -29.60 -14.16
C ALA A 48 -14.85 -29.79 -15.64
N GLU A 49 -15.85 -29.79 -16.54
CA GLU A 49 -15.63 -29.82 -18.00
C GLU A 49 -14.78 -28.65 -18.46
N HIS A 50 -15.13 -27.43 -18.05
CA HIS A 50 -14.39 -26.20 -18.40
C HIS A 50 -12.94 -26.23 -17.92
N LEU A 51 -12.69 -26.82 -16.75
CA LEU A 51 -11.35 -26.95 -16.16
C LEU A 51 -10.57 -28.19 -16.63
N PHE A 52 -11.14 -29.03 -17.48
CA PHE A 52 -10.57 -30.32 -17.88
C PHE A 52 -10.19 -31.18 -16.69
N ARG A 53 -11.12 -31.29 -15.72
CA ARG A 53 -10.98 -32.07 -14.49
C ARG A 53 -12.21 -32.94 -14.26
N THR A 54 -12.07 -33.94 -13.40
CA THR A 54 -13.21 -34.75 -12.96
C THR A 54 -14.08 -33.98 -11.95
N GLN A 55 -15.39 -34.22 -11.96
CA GLN A 55 -16.31 -33.63 -10.99
C GLN A 55 -15.90 -33.96 -9.55
N SER A 56 -15.44 -35.18 -9.28
CA SER A 56 -14.95 -35.60 -7.96
C SER A 56 -13.74 -34.81 -7.50
N ALA A 57 -12.81 -34.49 -8.41
CA ALA A 57 -11.64 -33.67 -8.07
C ALA A 57 -12.03 -32.24 -7.69
N ILE A 58 -12.96 -31.60 -8.43
CA ILE A 58 -13.47 -30.27 -8.10
C ILE A 58 -14.23 -30.29 -6.77
N THR A 59 -15.13 -31.26 -6.56
CA THR A 59 -15.90 -31.39 -5.32
C THR A 59 -14.98 -31.54 -4.12
N ARG A 60 -13.95 -32.39 -4.22
CA ARG A 60 -12.96 -32.58 -3.16
C ARG A 60 -12.18 -31.28 -2.88
N ALA A 61 -11.71 -30.60 -3.92
CA ALA A 61 -10.94 -29.38 -3.77
C ALA A 61 -11.73 -28.25 -3.09
N ILE A 62 -13.04 -28.11 -3.43
CA ILE A 62 -13.95 -27.17 -2.75
C ILE A 62 -14.16 -27.57 -1.30
N SER A 63 -14.46 -28.85 -1.03
CA SER A 63 -14.64 -29.33 0.35
C SER A 63 -13.39 -29.17 1.20
N ASP A 64 -12.19 -29.39 0.64
CA ASP A 64 -10.93 -29.19 1.35
C ASP A 64 -10.69 -27.69 1.65
N LEU A 65 -11.06 -26.79 0.71
CA LEU A 65 -11.00 -25.33 0.93
C LEU A 65 -11.97 -24.89 2.03
N GLU A 66 -13.23 -25.34 2.00
CA GLU A 66 -14.24 -25.04 3.01
C GLU A 66 -13.82 -25.52 4.41
N LYS A 67 -13.28 -26.73 4.52
CA LYS A 67 -12.72 -27.25 5.76
C LYS A 67 -11.54 -26.43 6.26
N GLN A 68 -10.63 -26.04 5.37
CA GLN A 68 -9.47 -25.22 5.70
C GLN A 68 -9.89 -23.85 6.22
N LEU A 69 -10.88 -23.22 5.59
CA LEU A 69 -11.40 -21.91 5.95
C LEU A 69 -12.42 -21.95 7.10
N GLN A 70 -12.92 -23.15 7.46
CA GLN A 70 -13.97 -23.37 8.47
C GLN A 70 -15.29 -22.65 8.15
N ILE A 71 -15.64 -22.57 6.87
CA ILE A 71 -16.87 -21.94 6.37
C ILE A 71 -17.44 -22.75 5.20
N GLU A 72 -18.73 -22.63 4.94
CA GLU A 72 -19.37 -23.11 3.72
C GLU A 72 -19.36 -21.98 2.68
N LEU A 73 -18.82 -22.29 1.48
CA LEU A 73 -18.76 -21.35 0.37
C LEU A 73 -19.98 -21.48 -0.54
N PHE A 74 -20.56 -22.68 -0.59
CA PHE A 74 -21.71 -23.00 -1.43
C PHE A 74 -22.81 -23.72 -0.66
N GLU A 75 -24.05 -23.36 -0.99
CA GLU A 75 -25.24 -24.15 -0.69
C GLU A 75 -25.54 -25.09 -1.85
N ARG A 76 -25.92 -26.34 -1.54
CA ARG A 76 -26.26 -27.35 -2.54
C ARG A 76 -27.75 -27.36 -2.82
N HIS A 77 -28.13 -27.26 -4.08
CA HIS A 77 -29.50 -27.33 -4.56
C HIS A 77 -29.68 -28.42 -5.62
N HIS A 78 -30.89 -28.82 -5.89
CA HIS A 78 -31.21 -29.86 -6.92
C HIS A 78 -30.62 -29.54 -8.29
N ASN A 79 -30.52 -28.26 -8.66
CA ASN A 79 -30.09 -27.80 -9.99
C ASN A 79 -28.64 -27.29 -10.03
N GLY A 80 -27.90 -27.42 -8.93
CA GLY A 80 -26.54 -26.91 -8.90
C GLY A 80 -26.07 -26.44 -7.50
N VAL A 81 -25.24 -25.41 -7.49
CA VAL A 81 -24.71 -24.80 -6.28
C VAL A 81 -24.90 -23.28 -6.33
N ILE A 82 -25.22 -22.69 -5.19
CA ILE A 82 -25.37 -21.23 -5.02
C ILE A 82 -24.36 -20.79 -3.97
N LEU A 83 -23.77 -19.62 -4.14
CA LEU A 83 -22.86 -19.06 -3.16
C LEU A 83 -23.60 -18.69 -1.87
N THR A 84 -22.99 -19.00 -0.73
CA THR A 84 -23.38 -18.43 0.57
C THR A 84 -23.07 -16.93 0.60
N ASP A 85 -23.59 -16.19 1.59
CA ASP A 85 -23.27 -14.76 1.75
C ASP A 85 -21.76 -14.53 1.94
N ILE A 86 -21.09 -15.38 2.73
CA ILE A 86 -19.64 -15.32 2.90
C ILE A 86 -18.91 -15.74 1.63
N GLY A 87 -19.42 -16.71 0.89
CA GLY A 87 -18.91 -17.10 -0.43
C GLY A 87 -18.96 -15.94 -1.41
N ASN A 88 -20.07 -15.19 -1.45
CA ASN A 88 -20.22 -13.98 -2.27
C ASN A 88 -19.21 -12.90 -1.87
N SER A 89 -19.01 -12.69 -0.57
CA SER A 89 -18.03 -11.72 -0.06
C SER A 89 -16.61 -12.07 -0.49
N LEU A 90 -16.24 -13.36 -0.45
CA LEU A 90 -14.90 -13.82 -0.85
C LEU A 90 -14.69 -13.88 -2.36
N LEU A 91 -15.77 -14.08 -3.15
CA LEU A 91 -15.66 -14.17 -4.61
C LEU A 91 -14.95 -12.99 -5.23
N ILE A 92 -15.23 -11.79 -4.74
CA ILE A 92 -14.64 -10.54 -5.23
C ILE A 92 -13.12 -10.54 -5.00
N GLN A 93 -12.67 -10.97 -3.82
CA GLN A 93 -11.25 -11.04 -3.47
C GLN A 93 -10.52 -12.10 -4.31
N VAL A 94 -11.13 -13.29 -4.42
CA VAL A 94 -10.57 -14.39 -5.20
C VAL A 94 -10.46 -14.00 -6.69
N LYS A 95 -11.49 -13.35 -7.24
CA LYS A 95 -11.45 -12.84 -8.62
C LYS A 95 -10.27 -11.90 -8.85
N ASN A 96 -10.04 -10.96 -7.92
CA ASN A 96 -8.91 -10.05 -8.03
C ASN A 96 -7.56 -10.75 -7.90
N ALA A 97 -7.41 -11.69 -6.96
CA ALA A 97 -6.17 -12.45 -6.82
C ALA A 97 -5.82 -13.23 -8.09
N ILE A 98 -6.82 -13.87 -8.71
CA ILE A 98 -6.65 -14.59 -9.96
C ILE A 98 -6.35 -13.65 -11.13
N GLU A 99 -7.01 -12.48 -11.18
CA GLU A 99 -6.76 -11.48 -12.22
C GLU A 99 -5.34 -10.92 -12.19
N GLU A 100 -4.77 -10.69 -11.01
CA GLU A 100 -3.35 -10.30 -10.89
C GLU A 100 -2.40 -11.31 -11.56
N LEU A 101 -2.71 -12.60 -11.47
CA LEU A 101 -1.90 -13.63 -12.13
C LEU A 101 -2.21 -13.75 -13.64
N ARG A 102 -3.43 -13.50 -14.06
CA ARG A 102 -3.81 -13.50 -15.49
C ARG A 102 -3.14 -12.38 -16.27
N GLN A 103 -2.76 -11.29 -15.64
CA GLN A 103 -2.01 -10.21 -16.29
C GLN A 103 -0.56 -10.60 -16.62
N ILE A 104 0.02 -11.59 -15.92
CA ILE A 104 1.42 -11.95 -16.07
C ILE A 104 1.79 -12.38 -17.49
N PRO A 105 1.08 -13.31 -18.17
CA PRO A 105 1.38 -13.66 -19.56
C PRO A 105 1.32 -12.46 -20.52
N LEU A 106 0.35 -11.55 -20.33
CA LEU A 106 0.22 -10.33 -21.14
C LEU A 106 1.42 -9.40 -20.98
N ILE A 107 1.88 -9.22 -19.74
CA ILE A 107 3.07 -8.42 -19.43
C ILE A 107 4.30 -9.01 -20.12
N VAL A 108 4.49 -10.33 -20.04
CA VAL A 108 5.62 -11.02 -20.69
C VAL A 108 5.58 -10.88 -22.21
N GLN A 109 4.39 -11.02 -22.82
CA GLN A 109 4.22 -10.84 -24.26
C GLN A 109 4.59 -9.41 -24.70
N LYS A 110 4.10 -8.41 -23.98
CA LYS A 110 4.42 -7.00 -24.22
C LYS A 110 5.93 -6.74 -24.10
N TYR A 111 6.55 -7.32 -23.11
CA TYR A 111 8.01 -7.19 -22.88
C TYR A 111 8.82 -7.82 -24.04
N LYS A 112 8.35 -8.91 -24.61
CA LYS A 112 8.96 -9.56 -25.76
C LYS A 112 8.68 -8.88 -27.10
N ASN A 113 7.94 -7.77 -27.14
CA ASN A 113 7.49 -7.09 -28.37
C ASN A 113 6.72 -8.01 -29.34
N LEU A 114 6.02 -9.02 -28.84
CA LEU A 114 5.19 -9.91 -29.65
C LEU A 114 3.86 -9.19 -29.98
N ASN A 115 3.46 -9.25 -31.27
CA ASN A 115 2.19 -8.63 -31.70
C ASN A 115 1.00 -9.20 -30.94
N ILE A 116 0.17 -8.32 -30.40
CA ILE A 116 -1.01 -8.66 -29.59
C ILE A 116 -2.07 -9.44 -30.39
N GLU A 117 -2.08 -9.32 -31.73
CA GLU A 117 -3.02 -10.04 -32.60
C GLU A 117 -2.82 -11.57 -32.61
N GLN A 118 -1.65 -12.06 -32.27
CA GLN A 118 -1.41 -13.50 -32.07
C GLN A 118 -1.79 -14.01 -30.67
N SER A 119 -2.25 -13.12 -29.79
CA SER A 119 -2.52 -13.38 -28.38
C SER A 119 -3.97 -13.85 -28.08
N GLN A 120 -4.78 -14.12 -29.08
CA GLN A 120 -6.19 -14.51 -28.90
C GLN A 120 -6.44 -15.83 -28.16
N LEU A 121 -5.39 -16.58 -27.82
CA LEU A 121 -5.49 -17.79 -27.03
C LEU A 121 -4.43 -17.77 -25.91
N ILE A 122 -4.54 -16.81 -24.99
CA ILE A 122 -3.80 -16.98 -23.73
C ILE A 122 -4.53 -18.06 -22.95
N ASN A 123 -4.01 -19.26 -23.01
CA ASN A 123 -4.46 -20.35 -22.16
C ASN A 123 -4.38 -19.91 -20.70
N GLU A 124 -5.37 -20.30 -19.91
CA GLU A 124 -5.38 -20.05 -18.47
C GLU A 124 -4.00 -20.44 -17.87
N PRO A 125 -3.30 -19.54 -17.16
CA PRO A 125 -1.93 -19.78 -16.72
C PRO A 125 -1.89 -20.68 -15.48
N PHE A 126 -2.34 -21.92 -15.59
CA PHE A 126 -2.41 -22.89 -14.49
C PHE A 126 -1.08 -23.09 -13.76
N PHE A 127 0.04 -22.89 -14.44
CA PHE A 127 1.36 -22.97 -13.82
C PHE A 127 1.59 -21.88 -12.75
N LEU A 128 0.86 -20.76 -12.80
CA LEU A 128 0.91 -19.69 -11.81
C LEU A 128 0.06 -19.98 -10.56
N TYR A 129 -0.90 -20.92 -10.61
CA TYR A 129 -1.77 -21.21 -9.47
C TYR A 129 -1.16 -22.16 -8.45
N ASN A 130 0.14 -22.04 -8.22
CA ASN A 130 0.87 -22.75 -7.18
C ASN A 130 1.40 -21.75 -6.16
N THR A 131 0.68 -21.62 -5.04
CA THR A 131 0.99 -20.66 -3.98
C THR A 131 2.44 -20.77 -3.52
N ARG A 132 2.91 -22.00 -3.26
CA ARG A 132 4.28 -22.23 -2.78
C ARG A 132 5.34 -21.76 -3.76
N ARG A 133 5.12 -21.95 -5.06
CA ARG A 133 6.03 -21.48 -6.10
C ARG A 133 6.10 -19.96 -6.15
N LEU A 134 4.96 -19.28 -6.02
CA LEU A 134 4.91 -17.81 -5.97
C LEU A 134 5.56 -17.25 -4.70
N GLU A 135 5.41 -17.93 -3.55
CA GLU A 135 6.11 -17.57 -2.31
C GLU A 135 7.63 -17.70 -2.48
N ILE A 136 8.09 -18.78 -3.08
CA ILE A 136 9.52 -19.00 -3.37
C ILE A 136 10.07 -17.88 -4.27
N PHE A 137 9.36 -17.57 -5.35
CA PHE A 137 9.73 -16.47 -6.26
C PHE A 137 9.81 -15.14 -5.53
N SER A 138 8.76 -14.76 -4.80
CA SER A 138 8.70 -13.49 -4.08
C SER A 138 9.77 -13.38 -3.00
N THR A 139 10.05 -14.49 -2.29
CA THR A 139 11.13 -14.53 -1.28
C THR A 139 12.51 -14.42 -1.91
N LEU A 140 12.75 -15.08 -3.06
CA LEU A 140 14.02 -14.98 -3.78
C LEU A 140 14.27 -13.56 -4.29
N TYR A 141 13.23 -12.89 -4.80
CA TYR A 141 13.31 -11.50 -5.23
C TYR A 141 13.80 -10.58 -4.10
N LEU A 142 13.31 -10.80 -2.88
CA LEU A 142 13.68 -9.99 -1.71
C LEU A 142 15.06 -10.32 -1.16
N THR A 143 15.38 -11.61 -1.03
CA THR A 143 16.62 -12.06 -0.38
C THR A 143 17.83 -12.01 -1.32
N LYS A 144 17.60 -11.97 -2.64
CA LYS A 144 18.61 -11.99 -3.70
C LYS A 144 19.60 -13.14 -3.56
N GLY A 145 19.19 -14.24 -2.87
CA GLY A 145 20.06 -15.37 -2.59
C GLY A 145 19.33 -16.69 -2.41
N MET A 146 19.69 -17.73 -3.19
CA MET A 146 19.07 -19.06 -3.14
C MET A 146 19.16 -19.71 -1.75
N LYS A 147 20.31 -19.60 -1.08
CA LYS A 147 20.53 -20.19 0.25
C LYS A 147 19.66 -19.49 1.31
N ASN A 148 19.60 -18.17 1.25
CA ASN A 148 18.78 -17.37 2.20
C ASN A 148 17.29 -17.67 2.01
N THR A 149 16.83 -17.76 0.76
CA THR A 149 15.46 -18.16 0.42
C THR A 149 15.13 -19.54 0.96
N ALA A 150 16.02 -20.51 0.73
CA ALA A 150 15.84 -21.89 1.20
C ALA A 150 15.72 -21.95 2.73
N SER A 151 16.61 -21.25 3.44
CA SER A 151 16.60 -21.16 4.91
C SER A 151 15.33 -20.52 5.44
N LEU A 152 14.89 -19.37 4.86
CA LEU A 152 13.67 -18.66 5.28
C LEU A 152 12.40 -19.50 5.10
N LEU A 153 12.33 -20.24 4.02
CA LEU A 153 11.16 -21.06 3.68
C LEU A 153 11.22 -22.50 4.20
N ASN A 154 12.28 -22.86 4.95
CA ASN A 154 12.54 -24.21 5.45
C ASN A 154 12.48 -25.27 4.33
N ILE A 155 13.13 -25.02 3.21
CA ILE A 155 13.24 -25.94 2.07
C ILE A 155 14.70 -26.07 1.63
N THR A 156 14.97 -26.99 0.69
CA THR A 156 16.31 -27.15 0.13
C THR A 156 16.61 -26.14 -0.98
N GLN A 157 17.86 -25.76 -1.16
CA GLN A 157 18.28 -24.88 -2.26
C GLN A 157 17.92 -25.43 -3.65
N PRO A 158 18.04 -26.74 -3.95
CA PRO A 158 17.55 -27.33 -5.19
C PRO A 158 16.05 -27.13 -5.42
N ALA A 159 15.23 -27.16 -4.35
CA ALA A 159 13.79 -26.91 -4.46
C ALA A 159 13.51 -25.45 -4.89
N VAL A 160 14.26 -24.48 -4.35
CA VAL A 160 14.20 -23.08 -4.80
C VAL A 160 14.56 -22.99 -6.29
N SER A 161 15.70 -23.58 -6.69
CA SER A 161 16.15 -23.54 -8.08
C SER A 161 15.15 -24.16 -9.06
N SER A 162 14.57 -25.33 -8.70
CA SER A 162 13.56 -26.00 -9.53
C SER A 162 12.27 -25.18 -9.66
N ALA A 163 11.82 -24.55 -8.59
CA ALA A 163 10.61 -23.72 -8.61
C ALA A 163 10.77 -22.50 -9.54
N ILE A 164 11.92 -21.85 -9.49
CA ILE A 164 12.22 -20.70 -10.37
C ILE A 164 12.36 -21.14 -11.83
N LYS A 165 13.12 -22.21 -12.07
CA LYS A 165 13.30 -22.77 -13.41
C LYS A 165 11.96 -23.11 -14.08
N LEU A 166 11.02 -23.72 -13.35
CA LEU A 166 9.68 -24.01 -13.86
C LEU A 166 8.88 -22.74 -14.21
N LEU A 167 9.04 -21.64 -13.45
CA LEU A 167 8.42 -20.37 -13.82
C LEU A 167 9.03 -19.77 -15.07
N GLU A 168 10.36 -19.75 -15.16
CA GLU A 168 11.10 -19.22 -16.32
C GLU A 168 10.80 -20.01 -17.59
N GLU A 169 10.78 -21.34 -17.51
CA GLU A 169 10.41 -22.22 -18.63
C GLU A 169 8.95 -22.02 -19.05
N SER A 170 8.01 -21.92 -18.09
CA SER A 170 6.59 -21.73 -18.39
C SER A 170 6.29 -20.36 -19.02
N LEU A 171 7.04 -19.34 -18.62
CA LEU A 171 6.94 -17.99 -19.18
C LEU A 171 7.85 -17.79 -20.40
N ASN A 172 8.75 -18.74 -20.64
CA ASN A 172 9.80 -18.67 -21.65
C ASN A 172 10.58 -17.35 -21.59
N ILE A 173 11.01 -16.96 -20.38
CA ILE A 173 11.78 -15.74 -20.11
C ILE A 173 12.64 -15.91 -18.86
N GLU A 174 13.84 -15.33 -18.87
CA GLU A 174 14.71 -15.29 -17.70
C GLU A 174 14.24 -14.23 -16.70
N LEU A 175 14.01 -14.63 -15.46
CA LEU A 175 13.56 -13.74 -14.39
C LEU A 175 14.74 -13.29 -13.50
N PHE A 176 15.74 -14.15 -13.35
CA PHE A 176 16.88 -13.89 -12.48
C PHE A 176 18.21 -14.17 -13.18
N ILE A 177 19.13 -13.22 -13.11
CA ILE A 177 20.49 -13.32 -13.64
C ILE A 177 21.45 -13.64 -12.48
N ARG A 178 22.32 -14.63 -12.67
CA ARG A 178 23.39 -14.94 -11.71
C ARG A 178 24.54 -13.95 -11.87
N THR A 179 24.95 -13.34 -10.78
CA THR A 179 26.09 -12.42 -10.74
C THR A 179 27.10 -12.86 -9.67
N PRO A 180 28.35 -12.40 -9.71
CA PRO A 180 29.34 -12.70 -8.66
C PRO A 180 28.87 -12.32 -7.26
N ASN A 181 28.00 -11.29 -7.15
CA ASN A 181 27.48 -10.77 -5.89
C ASN A 181 26.11 -11.38 -5.49
N GLY A 182 25.67 -12.43 -6.17
CA GLY A 182 24.38 -13.09 -5.89
C GLY A 182 23.45 -13.11 -7.10
N ILE A 183 22.16 -12.92 -6.86
CA ILE A 183 21.12 -12.98 -7.89
C ILE A 183 20.55 -11.59 -8.09
N LYS A 184 20.43 -11.18 -9.36
CA LYS A 184 19.80 -9.92 -9.78
C LYS A 184 18.51 -10.22 -10.53
N ALA A 185 17.42 -9.52 -10.17
CA ALA A 185 16.17 -9.56 -10.92
C ALA A 185 16.32 -8.83 -12.27
N THR A 186 15.65 -9.33 -13.30
CA THR A 186 15.49 -8.64 -14.59
C THR A 186 14.37 -7.59 -14.47
N GLU A 187 14.28 -6.64 -15.41
CA GLU A 187 13.21 -5.64 -15.42
C GLU A 187 11.81 -6.28 -15.46
N VAL A 188 11.64 -7.32 -16.26
CA VAL A 188 10.37 -8.05 -16.30
C VAL A 188 10.07 -8.72 -14.96
N CYS A 189 11.07 -9.27 -14.28
CA CYS A 189 10.91 -9.85 -12.95
C CYS A 189 10.39 -8.81 -11.93
N GLU A 190 10.87 -7.56 -11.98
CA GLU A 190 10.40 -6.48 -11.11
C GLU A 190 8.91 -6.17 -11.31
N VAL A 191 8.46 -6.16 -12.56
CA VAL A 191 7.04 -5.94 -12.88
C VAL A 191 6.18 -7.14 -12.41
N LEU A 192 6.61 -8.38 -12.72
CA LEU A 192 5.88 -9.59 -12.31
C LEU A 192 5.81 -9.73 -10.79
N GLN A 193 6.86 -9.32 -10.07
CA GLN A 193 6.87 -9.33 -8.61
C GLN A 193 5.71 -8.50 -8.03
N GLN A 194 5.36 -7.38 -8.62
CA GLN A 194 4.25 -6.56 -8.14
C GLN A 194 2.92 -7.33 -8.23
N ASN A 195 2.62 -7.98 -9.35
CA ASN A 195 1.41 -8.78 -9.54
C ASN A 195 1.36 -9.98 -8.59
N ILE A 196 2.47 -10.74 -8.51
CA ILE A 196 2.57 -11.91 -7.62
C ILE A 196 2.38 -11.48 -6.17
N LYS A 197 3.02 -10.40 -5.74
CA LYS A 197 2.92 -9.88 -4.39
C LYS A 197 1.50 -9.45 -4.04
N ARG A 198 0.81 -8.72 -4.94
CA ARG A 198 -0.57 -8.32 -4.74
C ARG A 198 -1.49 -9.54 -4.62
N CYS A 199 -1.31 -10.54 -5.48
CA CYS A 199 -2.04 -11.81 -5.36
C CYS A 199 -1.81 -12.47 -4.00
N LEU A 200 -0.55 -12.63 -3.58
CA LEU A 200 -0.21 -13.23 -2.28
C LEU A 200 -0.78 -12.43 -1.10
N ASN A 201 -0.76 -11.10 -1.15
CA ASN A 201 -1.35 -10.25 -0.12
C ASN A 201 -2.86 -10.45 -0.02
N ILE A 202 -3.57 -10.53 -1.16
CA ILE A 202 -5.01 -10.77 -1.18
C ILE A 202 -5.36 -12.13 -0.56
N ILE A 203 -4.69 -13.20 -0.97
CA ILE A 203 -5.00 -14.54 -0.44
C ILE A 203 -4.63 -14.70 1.04
N ASN A 204 -3.55 -14.05 1.48
CA ASN A 204 -3.14 -14.05 2.89
C ASN A 204 -4.09 -13.26 3.79
N ASP A 205 -4.90 -12.34 3.24
CA ASP A 205 -5.91 -11.58 3.98
C ASP A 205 -7.27 -12.28 4.07
N ILE A 206 -7.51 -13.37 3.34
CA ILE A 206 -8.78 -14.13 3.35
C ILE A 206 -9.24 -14.49 4.77
N PRO A 207 -8.39 -15.00 5.68
CA PRO A 207 -8.81 -15.30 7.06
C PRO A 207 -9.32 -14.07 7.82
N ASN A 208 -8.73 -12.90 7.59
CA ASN A 208 -9.20 -11.65 8.19
C ASN A 208 -10.55 -11.22 7.60
N GLN A 209 -10.75 -11.40 6.29
CA GLN A 209 -12.03 -11.09 5.63
C GLN A 209 -13.16 -11.97 6.19
N ILE A 210 -12.89 -13.26 6.41
CA ILE A 210 -13.83 -14.18 7.06
C ILE A 210 -14.16 -13.70 8.48
N ALA A 211 -13.14 -13.40 9.28
CA ALA A 211 -13.32 -12.92 10.65
C ALA A 211 -14.13 -11.62 10.68
N ASN A 212 -13.86 -10.69 9.76
CA ASN A 212 -14.58 -9.42 9.65
C ASN A 212 -16.05 -9.63 9.24
N PHE A 213 -16.32 -10.60 8.35
CA PHE A 213 -17.67 -10.93 7.93
C PHE A 213 -18.54 -11.41 9.11
N ILE A 214 -17.98 -12.20 10.02
CA ILE A 214 -18.66 -12.69 11.22
C ILE A 214 -18.62 -11.70 12.40
N GLY A 215 -18.26 -10.43 12.16
CA GLY A 215 -18.28 -9.36 13.16
C GLY A 215 -17.01 -9.21 14.01
N ASN A 216 -15.98 -10.05 13.80
CA ASN A 216 -14.70 -9.96 14.49
C ASN A 216 -13.73 -9.07 13.71
N MET A 217 -13.86 -7.73 13.82
CA MET A 217 -13.02 -6.79 13.09
C MET A 217 -11.54 -6.94 13.45
N GLN A 218 -10.76 -7.47 12.52
CA GLN A 218 -9.33 -7.69 12.67
C GLN A 218 -8.59 -7.59 11.33
N GLY A 219 -7.27 -7.40 11.39
CA GLY A 219 -6.41 -7.30 10.22
C GLY A 219 -5.35 -6.23 10.37
N THR A 220 -4.67 -5.91 9.27
CA THR A 220 -3.62 -4.90 9.26
C THR A 220 -3.94 -3.84 8.21
N VAL A 221 -3.88 -2.58 8.60
CA VAL A 221 -3.94 -1.43 7.69
C VAL A 221 -2.53 -0.87 7.50
N ARG A 222 -2.09 -0.73 6.25
CA ARG A 222 -0.77 -0.24 5.85
C ARG A 222 -0.94 1.12 5.19
N ILE A 223 -0.40 2.16 5.81
CA ILE A 223 -0.70 3.56 5.48
C ILE A 223 0.57 4.28 5.06
N GLY A 224 0.61 4.80 3.84
CA GLY A 224 1.61 5.77 3.44
C GLY A 224 1.23 7.15 3.98
N ALA A 225 1.95 7.66 4.96
CA ALA A 225 1.58 8.89 5.67
C ALA A 225 2.50 10.06 5.29
N LEU A 226 1.97 11.04 4.56
CA LEU A 226 2.70 12.27 4.25
C LEU A 226 2.73 13.23 5.47
N PRO A 227 3.69 14.14 5.56
CA PRO A 227 3.97 14.90 6.79
C PRO A 227 2.75 15.59 7.41
N LEU A 228 1.88 16.19 6.60
CA LEU A 228 0.73 16.97 7.07
C LEU A 228 -0.23 16.17 7.96
N ILE A 229 -0.48 14.93 7.60
CA ILE A 229 -1.54 14.12 8.22
C ILE A 229 -1.10 13.49 9.55
N ARG A 230 0.22 13.39 9.79
CA ARG A 230 0.82 12.59 10.86
C ARG A 230 0.65 13.17 12.26
N THR A 231 0.39 14.45 12.39
CA THR A 231 0.41 15.15 13.69
C THR A 231 -0.94 15.23 14.38
N PHE A 232 -2.05 15.21 13.63
CA PHE A 232 -3.38 15.35 14.22
C PHE A 232 -4.40 14.36 13.64
N LEU A 233 -4.68 14.42 12.35
CA LEU A 233 -5.82 13.68 11.76
C LEU A 233 -5.64 12.18 11.80
N LEU A 234 -4.51 11.68 11.32
CA LEU A 234 -4.23 10.24 11.30
C LEU A 234 -4.12 9.65 12.71
N PRO A 235 -3.41 10.27 13.67
CA PRO A 235 -3.41 9.82 15.05
C PRO A 235 -4.82 9.77 15.67
N LYS A 236 -5.66 10.80 15.45
CA LYS A 236 -7.04 10.82 15.97
C LYS A 236 -7.87 9.66 15.40
N ALA A 237 -7.76 9.39 14.08
CA ALA A 237 -8.48 8.30 13.42
C ALA A 237 -8.00 6.92 13.91
N ILE A 238 -6.68 6.72 14.01
CA ILE A 238 -6.11 5.46 14.51
C ILE A 238 -6.53 5.21 15.97
N ALA A 239 -6.44 6.23 16.84
CA ALA A 239 -6.79 6.09 18.25
C ALA A 239 -8.28 5.71 18.41
N ALA A 240 -9.17 6.33 17.66
CA ALA A 240 -10.61 6.01 17.69
C ALA A 240 -10.86 4.55 17.30
N LEU A 241 -10.25 4.06 16.19
CA LEU A 241 -10.43 2.69 15.76
C LEU A 241 -9.73 1.67 16.66
N ALA A 242 -8.55 1.97 17.16
CA ALA A 242 -7.81 1.07 18.06
C ALA A 242 -8.57 0.83 19.36
N ASN A 243 -9.26 1.87 19.89
CA ASN A 243 -10.13 1.72 21.06
C ASN A 243 -11.36 0.86 20.76
N GLN A 244 -11.94 1.00 19.57
CA GLN A 244 -13.13 0.25 19.18
C GLN A 244 -12.82 -1.19 18.76
N TYR A 245 -11.68 -1.40 18.10
CA TYR A 245 -11.27 -2.70 17.51
C TYR A 245 -9.82 -3.04 17.87
N PRO A 246 -9.56 -3.58 19.07
CA PRO A 246 -8.19 -3.83 19.56
C PRO A 246 -7.36 -4.83 18.75
N ARG A 247 -8.00 -5.61 17.84
CA ARG A 247 -7.32 -6.59 16.99
C ARG A 247 -6.85 -6.03 15.65
N ILE A 248 -7.11 -4.75 15.36
CA ILE A 248 -6.58 -4.07 14.17
C ILE A 248 -5.14 -3.63 14.46
N ARG A 249 -4.26 -3.89 13.50
CA ARG A 249 -2.89 -3.38 13.50
C ARG A 249 -2.76 -2.26 12.47
N PHE A 250 -2.08 -1.20 12.86
CA PHE A 250 -1.78 -0.08 11.96
C PHE A 250 -0.28 -0.02 11.73
N LEU A 251 0.13 0.01 10.46
CA LEU A 251 1.51 0.20 10.03
C LEU A 251 1.57 1.48 9.22
N THR A 252 2.37 2.43 9.66
CA THR A 252 2.60 3.69 8.96
C THR A 252 3.96 3.70 8.29
N PHE A 253 4.02 4.24 7.09
CA PHE A 253 5.22 4.35 6.28
C PHE A 253 5.47 5.81 5.96
N GLU A 254 6.61 6.31 6.37
CA GLU A 254 7.05 7.69 6.23
C GLU A 254 8.23 7.75 5.25
N SER A 255 7.94 8.10 4.01
CA SER A 255 8.95 8.20 2.94
C SER A 255 8.65 9.37 2.01
N ALA A 256 9.53 9.61 1.04
CA ALA A 256 9.24 10.49 -0.07
C ALA A 256 8.02 9.97 -0.85
N TYR A 257 7.27 10.88 -1.44
CA TYR A 257 6.03 10.56 -2.17
C TYR A 257 6.22 9.47 -3.23
N GLU A 258 7.28 9.57 -4.01
CA GLU A 258 7.62 8.64 -5.09
C GLU A 258 7.85 7.22 -4.56
N SER A 259 8.50 7.11 -3.41
CA SER A 259 8.70 5.83 -2.71
C SER A 259 7.39 5.25 -2.18
N LEU A 260 6.50 6.10 -1.63
CA LEU A 260 5.17 5.66 -1.20
C LEU A 260 4.31 5.22 -2.38
N VAL A 261 4.39 5.92 -3.53
CA VAL A 261 3.69 5.51 -4.76
C VAL A 261 4.20 4.16 -5.25
N ALA A 262 5.51 3.91 -5.23
CA ALA A 262 6.06 2.61 -5.58
C ALA A 262 5.54 1.50 -4.64
N GLN A 263 5.48 1.76 -3.33
CA GLN A 263 4.93 0.84 -2.34
C GLN A 263 3.41 0.62 -2.51
N LEU A 264 2.66 1.64 -2.90
CA LEU A 264 1.24 1.53 -3.22
C LEU A 264 1.01 0.63 -4.45
N ARG A 265 1.83 0.82 -5.49
CA ARG A 265 1.78 -0.01 -6.70
C ARG A 265 2.12 -1.46 -6.44
N SER A 266 3.09 -1.73 -5.59
CA SER A 266 3.48 -3.10 -5.21
C SER A 266 2.54 -3.74 -4.19
N GLY A 267 1.59 -2.98 -3.60
CA GLY A 267 0.69 -3.47 -2.55
C GLY A 267 1.35 -3.62 -1.17
N ASP A 268 2.48 -2.92 -0.94
CA ASP A 268 3.10 -2.82 0.39
C ASP A 268 2.31 -1.93 1.33
N ILE A 269 1.61 -0.93 0.76
CA ILE A 269 0.68 -0.06 1.47
C ILE A 269 -0.69 -0.10 0.80
N ASP A 270 -1.73 0.13 1.57
CA ASP A 270 -3.13 0.06 1.13
C ASP A 270 -3.57 1.38 0.50
N PHE A 271 -3.12 2.49 1.04
CA PHE A 271 -3.35 3.84 0.51
C PHE A 271 -2.31 4.83 1.03
N ILE A 272 -2.20 5.97 0.34
CA ILE A 272 -1.42 7.12 0.81
C ILE A 272 -2.40 8.19 1.28
N VAL A 273 -2.07 8.89 2.37
CA VAL A 273 -2.85 10.02 2.87
C VAL A 273 -1.98 11.27 3.01
N GLY A 274 -2.48 12.40 2.48
CA GLY A 274 -1.79 13.70 2.51
C GLY A 274 -2.13 14.61 1.33
N ALA A 275 -1.22 15.51 0.97
CA ALA A 275 -1.43 16.45 -0.13
C ALA A 275 -1.47 15.73 -1.49
N ILE A 276 -2.54 15.97 -2.24
CA ILE A 276 -2.71 15.44 -3.59
C ILE A 276 -1.82 16.22 -4.56
N ARG A 277 -1.22 15.52 -5.52
CA ARG A 277 -0.41 16.10 -6.59
C ARG A 277 -1.18 16.03 -7.92
N PRO A 278 -1.83 17.12 -8.38
CA PRO A 278 -2.66 17.09 -9.60
C PRO A 278 -1.91 16.69 -10.86
N GLN A 279 -0.62 17.02 -10.94
CA GLN A 279 0.22 16.75 -12.12
C GLN A 279 0.64 15.28 -12.26
N GLU A 280 0.43 14.45 -11.25
CA GLU A 280 0.84 13.05 -11.21
C GLU A 280 -0.35 12.08 -11.32
N GLN A 281 -1.46 12.49 -11.94
CA GLN A 281 -2.58 11.59 -12.23
C GLN A 281 -2.12 10.51 -13.24
N SER A 282 -1.48 9.48 -12.72
CA SER A 282 -1.14 8.31 -13.54
C SER A 282 -2.40 7.49 -13.81
N SER A 283 -2.39 6.77 -14.94
CA SER A 283 -3.56 5.96 -15.34
C SER A 283 -3.93 4.87 -14.32
N ASP A 284 -3.01 4.50 -13.44
CA ASP A 284 -3.11 3.41 -12.46
C ASP A 284 -3.47 3.85 -11.04
N LEU A 285 -3.51 5.17 -10.77
CA LEU A 285 -3.88 5.73 -9.47
C LEU A 285 -5.15 6.56 -9.55
N TYR A 286 -5.85 6.70 -8.42
CA TYR A 286 -6.93 7.67 -8.26
C TYR A 286 -6.85 8.32 -6.88
N SER A 287 -7.38 9.53 -6.77
CA SER A 287 -7.39 10.31 -5.53
C SER A 287 -8.80 10.65 -5.10
N GLN A 288 -9.03 10.60 -3.80
CA GLN A 288 -10.26 11.06 -3.16
C GLN A 288 -9.94 12.25 -2.28
N ILE A 289 -10.53 13.40 -2.55
CA ILE A 289 -10.33 14.61 -1.78
C ILE A 289 -11.07 14.49 -0.43
N LEU A 290 -10.40 14.85 0.65
CA LEU A 290 -11.00 14.94 1.99
C LEU A 290 -11.35 16.38 2.34
N PHE A 291 -10.44 17.33 2.10
CA PHE A 291 -10.64 18.76 2.36
C PHE A 291 -9.58 19.61 1.67
N ASP A 292 -9.86 20.91 1.59
CA ASP A 292 -8.90 21.93 1.18
C ASP A 292 -8.22 22.55 2.40
N GLU A 293 -6.95 22.88 2.28
CA GLU A 293 -6.17 23.46 3.36
C GLU A 293 -5.25 24.58 2.89
N ASN A 294 -5.17 25.64 3.71
CA ASN A 294 -4.29 26.80 3.49
C ASN A 294 -3.04 26.70 4.36
N MET A 295 -1.98 27.36 3.92
CA MET A 295 -0.76 27.49 4.71
C MET A 295 -0.70 28.82 5.43
N PHE A 296 0.00 28.84 6.57
CA PHE A 296 0.21 30.00 7.40
C PHE A 296 1.68 30.10 7.78
N MET A 297 2.16 31.33 7.94
CA MET A 297 3.41 31.58 8.60
C MET A 297 3.22 31.52 10.12
N VAL A 298 4.09 30.77 10.77
CA VAL A 298 4.04 30.60 12.23
C VAL A 298 5.39 30.88 12.86
N VAL A 299 5.34 31.37 14.09
CA VAL A 299 6.48 31.71 14.93
C VAL A 299 6.19 31.32 16.37
N ARG A 300 7.20 31.27 17.25
CA ARG A 300 6.99 31.12 18.69
C ARG A 300 6.16 32.25 19.27
N ASN A 301 5.46 32.02 20.39
CA ASN A 301 4.50 32.96 20.98
C ASN A 301 5.08 34.32 21.43
N LYS A 302 6.41 34.40 21.68
CA LYS A 302 7.10 35.64 22.07
C LYS A 302 7.98 36.21 20.96
N HIS A 303 7.67 35.87 19.70
CA HIS A 303 8.47 36.35 18.57
C HIS A 303 8.34 37.87 18.38
N PRO A 304 9.45 38.59 18.10
CA PRO A 304 9.46 40.05 17.95
C PRO A 304 8.47 40.57 16.89
N LEU A 305 8.29 39.84 15.78
CA LEU A 305 7.37 40.23 14.69
C LEU A 305 5.90 40.30 15.12
N LEU A 306 5.47 39.64 16.18
CA LEU A 306 4.10 39.70 16.67
C LEU A 306 3.72 41.10 17.23
N ARG A 307 4.70 41.96 17.47
CA ARG A 307 4.52 43.31 17.99
C ARG A 307 4.57 44.39 16.91
N LYS A 308 4.74 44.04 15.65
CA LYS A 308 4.88 44.96 14.51
C LYS A 308 3.79 44.72 13.48
N LYS A 309 3.45 45.78 12.73
CA LYS A 309 2.67 45.63 11.50
C LYS A 309 3.63 45.12 10.43
N ILE A 310 3.48 43.85 10.06
CA ILE A 310 4.40 43.12 9.17
C ILE A 310 4.05 43.44 7.72
N GLN A 311 5.08 43.72 6.93
CA GLN A 311 5.03 43.76 5.45
C GLN A 311 5.89 42.58 4.94
N LEU A 312 5.59 42.08 3.76
CA LEU A 312 6.29 40.94 3.18
C LEU A 312 7.81 41.12 3.06
N PRO A 313 8.33 42.33 2.68
CA PRO A 313 9.78 42.60 2.67
C PRO A 313 10.44 42.42 4.03
N ASP A 314 9.73 42.67 5.14
CA ASP A 314 10.28 42.47 6.50
C ASP A 314 10.59 41.03 6.82
N LEU A 315 10.05 40.11 6.03
CA LEU A 315 10.19 38.65 6.22
C LEU A 315 11.37 38.08 5.42
N LEU A 316 11.89 38.81 4.41
CA LEU A 316 12.95 38.29 3.52
C LEU A 316 14.29 38.08 4.26
N ASP A 317 14.59 38.92 5.23
CA ASP A 317 15.82 38.87 6.04
C ASP A 317 15.71 37.93 7.25
N GLN A 318 14.57 37.23 7.40
CA GLN A 318 14.38 36.31 8.52
C GLN A 318 14.98 34.93 8.21
N GLN A 319 15.21 34.17 9.27
CA GLN A 319 15.60 32.77 9.15
C GLN A 319 14.36 31.89 8.95
N TRP A 320 14.39 31.02 7.93
CA TRP A 320 13.25 30.21 7.53
C TRP A 320 13.45 28.72 7.72
N ILE A 321 12.41 28.07 8.23
CA ILE A 321 12.24 26.62 8.20
C ILE A 321 11.25 26.32 7.09
N LEU A 322 11.69 25.75 5.98
CA LEU A 322 10.84 25.48 4.82
C LEU A 322 10.70 23.99 4.51
N PRO A 323 9.57 23.58 3.92
CA PRO A 323 9.41 22.22 3.40
C PRO A 323 10.46 21.90 2.33
N ARG A 324 10.69 20.61 2.12
CA ARG A 324 11.63 20.11 1.09
C ARG A 324 11.30 20.68 -0.29
N THR A 325 12.32 20.99 -1.03
CA THR A 325 12.25 21.37 -2.46
C THR A 325 11.40 20.38 -3.23
N ASN A 326 10.61 20.83 -4.19
CA ASN A 326 9.64 20.04 -4.98
C ASN A 326 8.44 19.47 -4.20
N SER A 327 8.29 19.75 -2.90
CA SER A 327 7.03 19.42 -2.20
C SER A 327 5.91 20.40 -2.64
N PRO A 328 4.64 19.95 -2.67
CA PRO A 328 3.51 20.84 -3.00
C PRO A 328 3.47 22.12 -2.16
N ALA A 329 3.78 22.02 -0.87
CA ALA A 329 3.85 23.17 0.01
C ALA A 329 4.94 24.17 -0.39
N ARG A 330 6.13 23.68 -0.76
CA ARG A 330 7.23 24.55 -1.20
C ARG A 330 6.92 25.23 -2.52
N ILE A 331 6.39 24.50 -3.50
CA ILE A 331 6.00 25.04 -4.81
C ILE A 331 4.96 26.16 -4.66
N LEU A 332 3.92 25.94 -3.84
CA LEU A 332 2.88 26.93 -3.60
C LEU A 332 3.44 28.18 -2.93
N LEU A 333 4.32 28.03 -1.93
CA LEU A 333 4.97 29.15 -1.27
C LEU A 333 5.83 29.96 -2.26
N GLU A 334 6.67 29.30 -3.03
CA GLU A 334 7.53 29.98 -4.01
C GLU A 334 6.72 30.70 -5.08
N ASN A 335 5.64 30.10 -5.57
CA ASN A 335 4.74 30.72 -6.52
C ASN A 335 4.04 31.95 -5.91
N ASN A 336 3.68 31.90 -4.64
CA ASN A 336 3.10 33.03 -3.93
C ASN A 336 4.08 34.22 -3.90
N PHE A 337 5.34 34.02 -3.51
CA PHE A 337 6.36 35.06 -3.52
C PHE A 337 6.60 35.60 -4.94
N LYS A 338 6.71 34.74 -5.94
CA LYS A 338 6.88 35.12 -7.34
C LYS A 338 5.70 35.97 -7.86
N SER A 339 4.46 35.64 -7.49
CA SER A 339 3.26 36.39 -7.88
C SER A 339 3.26 37.81 -7.30
N LEU A 340 3.91 38.01 -6.16
CA LEU A 340 4.13 39.29 -5.53
C LEU A 340 5.39 40.00 -6.00
N LYS A 341 6.05 39.48 -7.05
CA LYS A 341 7.31 39.97 -7.63
C LYS A 341 8.47 40.01 -6.62
N LEU A 342 8.48 39.09 -5.67
CA LEU A 342 9.52 38.90 -4.67
C LEU A 342 10.30 37.62 -4.91
N ILE A 343 11.56 37.62 -4.52
CA ILE A 343 12.40 36.43 -4.52
C ILE A 343 11.95 35.55 -3.32
N PRO A 344 11.63 34.28 -3.54
CA PRO A 344 11.33 33.37 -2.44
C PRO A 344 12.49 33.30 -1.44
N PRO A 345 12.22 33.21 -0.12
CA PRO A 345 13.29 33.14 0.86
C PRO A 345 14.06 31.83 0.74
N GLU A 346 15.36 31.91 0.92
CA GLU A 346 16.18 30.71 1.08
C GLU A 346 16.00 30.14 2.49
N PRO A 347 15.84 28.80 2.61
CA PRO A 347 15.69 28.17 3.91
C PRO A 347 17.00 28.17 4.68
N THR A 348 16.97 28.60 5.95
CA THR A 348 18.05 28.29 6.91
C THR A 348 18.02 26.80 7.23
N VAL A 349 16.80 26.21 7.31
CA VAL A 349 16.59 24.78 7.50
C VAL A 349 15.55 24.29 6.51
N GLU A 350 15.92 23.29 5.69
CA GLU A 350 15.00 22.59 4.81
C GLU A 350 14.66 21.23 5.41
N THR A 351 13.40 21.01 5.77
CA THR A 351 12.97 19.75 6.37
C THR A 351 11.50 19.41 6.09
N GLY A 352 11.19 18.12 6.01
CA GLY A 352 9.83 17.59 6.08
C GLY A 352 9.47 17.04 7.46
N ASP A 353 10.39 17.10 8.41
CA ASP A 353 10.20 16.62 9.77
C ASP A 353 9.53 17.69 10.64
N LEU A 354 8.32 17.39 11.10
CA LEU A 354 7.55 18.33 11.91
C LEU A 354 8.01 18.38 13.36
N ALA A 355 8.63 17.33 13.90
CA ALA A 355 9.20 17.36 15.24
C ALA A 355 10.42 18.29 15.28
N LEU A 356 11.30 18.22 14.28
CA LEU A 356 12.41 19.14 14.12
C LEU A 356 11.93 20.59 13.93
N SER A 357 10.95 20.80 13.03
CA SER A 357 10.37 22.14 12.80
C SER A 357 9.78 22.74 14.07
N ARG A 358 9.06 21.95 14.86
CA ARG A 358 8.53 22.34 16.17
C ARG A 358 9.62 22.76 17.14
N GLY A 359 10.66 21.93 17.29
CA GLY A 359 11.78 22.24 18.17
C GLY A 359 12.46 23.55 17.79
N LEU A 360 12.77 23.75 16.50
CA LEU A 360 13.39 24.97 16.00
C LEU A 360 12.51 26.22 16.23
N LEU A 361 11.20 26.11 16.00
CA LEU A 361 10.27 27.21 16.27
C LEU A 361 10.27 27.61 17.74
N LEU A 362 10.30 26.65 18.66
CA LEU A 362 10.27 26.95 20.11
C LEU A 362 11.58 27.55 20.63
N GLU A 363 12.71 27.11 20.07
CA GLU A 363 14.04 27.49 20.53
C GLU A 363 14.65 28.70 19.78
N SER A 364 13.99 29.21 18.73
CA SER A 364 14.58 30.28 17.89
C SER A 364 13.55 31.33 17.47
N ASN A 365 14.03 32.36 16.71
CA ASN A 365 13.18 33.32 16.02
C ASN A 365 12.96 32.94 14.53
N MET A 366 13.07 31.68 14.19
CA MET A 366 12.80 31.23 12.82
C MET A 366 11.30 31.31 12.51
N ILE A 367 10.98 31.52 11.22
CA ILE A 367 9.63 31.48 10.69
C ILE A 367 9.45 30.13 9.99
N ALA A 368 8.34 29.46 10.23
CA ALA A 368 7.97 28.28 9.45
C ALA A 368 6.68 28.53 8.67
N VAL A 369 6.51 27.82 7.54
CA VAL A 369 5.27 27.76 6.80
C VAL A 369 4.65 26.39 6.97
N VAL A 370 3.51 26.34 7.60
CA VAL A 370 2.79 25.12 7.96
C VAL A 370 1.30 25.27 7.67
N SER A 371 0.58 24.17 7.62
CA SER A 371 -0.86 24.20 7.70
C SER A 371 -1.33 24.09 9.16
N GLU A 372 -2.54 24.50 9.43
CA GLU A 372 -3.08 24.49 10.80
C GLU A 372 -3.00 23.10 11.45
N GLN A 373 -3.31 22.08 10.68
CA GLN A 373 -3.32 20.72 11.18
C GLN A 373 -1.95 20.17 11.55
N GLN A 374 -0.90 20.72 10.94
CA GLN A 374 0.47 20.30 11.27
C GLN A 374 0.92 20.69 12.65
N MET A 375 0.41 21.82 13.16
CA MET A 375 0.81 22.41 14.45
C MET A 375 -0.40 22.74 15.31
N LYS A 376 -1.50 21.99 15.14
CA LYS A 376 -2.76 22.29 15.84
C LYS A 376 -2.61 22.30 17.35
N TYR A 377 -1.93 21.33 17.93
CA TYR A 377 -1.72 21.24 19.37
C TYR A 377 -0.90 22.41 19.90
N GLU A 378 0.15 22.84 19.20
CA GLU A 378 1.00 23.95 19.56
C GLU A 378 0.27 25.29 19.44
N LEU A 379 -0.58 25.44 18.44
CA LEU A 379 -1.44 26.61 18.25
C LEU A 379 -2.48 26.69 19.39
N ASP A 380 -3.19 25.59 19.67
CA ASP A 380 -4.22 25.51 20.71
C ASP A 380 -3.63 25.76 22.11
N GLN A 381 -2.40 25.31 22.36
CA GLN A 381 -1.68 25.58 23.61
C GLN A 381 -1.00 26.97 23.65
N GLY A 382 -1.09 27.74 22.59
CA GLY A 382 -0.50 29.06 22.49
C GLY A 382 1.04 29.07 22.53
N LEU A 383 1.72 27.94 22.25
CA LEU A 383 3.16 27.82 22.17
C LEU A 383 3.73 28.51 20.93
N ILE A 384 3.00 28.42 19.83
CA ILE A 384 3.27 29.11 18.57
C ILE A 384 2.08 29.98 18.19
N LYS A 385 2.30 30.96 17.33
CA LYS A 385 1.27 31.86 16.82
C LYS A 385 1.38 32.05 15.32
N LYS A 386 0.23 32.20 14.66
CA LYS A 386 0.18 32.64 13.27
C LYS A 386 0.63 34.10 13.20
N LEU A 387 1.49 34.40 12.22
CA LEU A 387 1.77 35.80 11.89
C LEU A 387 0.52 36.40 11.22
N PRO A 388 0.20 37.66 11.51
CA PRO A 388 -0.94 38.37 10.91
C PRO A 388 -0.61 38.78 9.46
N PHE A 389 -0.36 37.79 8.64
CA PHE A 389 -0.04 37.95 7.22
C PHE A 389 -0.63 36.77 6.45
N ASP A 390 -1.51 37.06 5.51
CA ASP A 390 -2.13 36.03 4.69
C ASP A 390 -1.20 35.58 3.54
N LEU A 391 -1.17 34.30 3.28
CA LEU A 391 -0.52 33.70 2.11
C LEU A 391 -1.61 33.34 1.07
N PRO A 392 -2.00 34.26 0.18
CA PRO A 392 -3.01 33.94 -0.83
C PRO A 392 -2.52 32.85 -1.78
N GLN A 393 -3.45 32.10 -2.39
CA GLN A 393 -3.14 31.05 -3.37
C GLN A 393 -2.27 29.90 -2.83
N THR A 394 -2.31 29.64 -1.52
CA THR A 394 -1.61 28.49 -0.91
C THR A 394 -2.54 27.34 -0.58
N THR A 395 -3.77 27.38 -1.10
CA THR A 395 -4.75 26.28 -0.95
C THR A 395 -4.28 25.03 -1.66
N ARG A 396 -4.35 23.91 -0.98
CA ARG A 396 -4.02 22.59 -1.54
C ARG A 396 -5.03 21.56 -1.10
N GLN A 397 -5.27 20.59 -1.95
CA GLN A 397 -6.17 19.48 -1.66
C GLN A 397 -5.46 18.42 -0.84
N ILE A 398 -6.09 18.02 0.25
CA ILE A 398 -5.66 16.92 1.10
C ILE A 398 -6.62 15.76 0.89
N GLY A 399 -6.07 14.56 0.72
CA GLY A 399 -6.91 13.41 0.42
C GLY A 399 -6.18 12.09 0.54
N LEU A 400 -6.84 11.09 0.01
CA LEU A 400 -6.41 9.70 -0.05
C LEU A 400 -6.04 9.36 -1.49
N ILE A 401 -4.98 8.58 -1.65
CA ILE A 401 -4.52 8.12 -2.97
C ILE A 401 -4.51 6.59 -2.95
N PHE A 402 -5.13 6.00 -3.95
CA PHE A 402 -5.33 4.57 -4.09
C PHE A 402 -4.81 4.07 -5.44
N ARG A 403 -4.48 2.81 -5.51
CA ARG A 403 -4.32 2.10 -6.78
C ARG A 403 -5.71 1.81 -7.38
N LYS A 404 -5.90 2.09 -8.66
CA LYS A 404 -7.12 1.70 -9.39
C LYS A 404 -7.32 0.19 -9.32
N ASN A 405 -8.56 -0.23 -9.27
CA ASN A 405 -8.97 -1.63 -9.18
C ASN A 405 -8.47 -2.38 -7.91
N SER A 406 -7.91 -1.66 -6.91
CA SER A 406 -7.65 -2.28 -5.61
C SER A 406 -8.92 -2.34 -4.78
N ILE A 407 -9.14 -3.50 -4.14
CA ILE A 407 -10.24 -3.67 -3.19
C ILE A 407 -9.70 -3.39 -1.80
N GLN A 408 -10.33 -2.43 -1.13
CA GLN A 408 -9.99 -2.08 0.25
C GLN A 408 -10.55 -3.14 1.20
N SER A 409 -9.73 -3.60 2.14
CA SER A 409 -10.19 -4.48 3.22
C SER A 409 -11.21 -3.79 4.12
N SER A 410 -11.99 -4.55 4.87
CA SER A 410 -12.98 -4.00 5.80
C SER A 410 -12.34 -3.07 6.84
N VAL A 411 -11.16 -3.41 7.34
CA VAL A 411 -10.41 -2.59 8.30
C VAL A 411 -9.86 -1.31 7.66
N THR A 412 -9.41 -1.38 6.40
CA THR A 412 -8.99 -0.20 5.63
C THR A 412 -10.16 0.74 5.39
N LYS A 413 -11.34 0.22 4.99
CA LYS A 413 -12.57 1.00 4.83
C LYS A 413 -12.98 1.68 6.14
N ALA A 414 -12.89 0.98 7.27
CA ALA A 414 -13.20 1.55 8.58
C ALA A 414 -12.29 2.74 8.92
N LEU A 415 -10.98 2.65 8.63
CA LEU A 415 -10.06 3.77 8.85
C LEU A 415 -10.35 4.95 7.91
N ILE A 416 -10.64 4.69 6.65
CA ILE A 416 -11.03 5.72 5.68
C ILE A 416 -12.27 6.45 6.18
N GLN A 417 -13.30 5.72 6.60
CA GLN A 417 -14.54 6.31 7.13
C GLN A 417 -14.28 7.14 8.40
N SER A 418 -13.39 6.68 9.28
CA SER A 418 -12.99 7.44 10.47
C SER A 418 -12.30 8.75 10.09
N LEU A 419 -11.39 8.73 9.09
CA LEU A 419 -10.74 9.95 8.57
C LEU A 419 -11.77 10.92 7.97
N GLU A 420 -12.70 10.41 7.14
CA GLU A 420 -13.78 11.23 6.55
C GLU A 420 -14.66 11.89 7.60
N ASN A 421 -15.06 11.14 8.64
CA ASN A 421 -15.90 11.66 9.72
C ASN A 421 -15.17 12.77 10.49
N ILE A 422 -13.90 12.57 10.85
CA ILE A 422 -13.09 13.59 11.52
C ILE A 422 -12.94 14.85 10.65
N CYS A 423 -12.83 14.68 9.31
CA CYS A 423 -12.76 15.82 8.40
C CYS A 423 -14.08 16.57 8.29
N LYS A 424 -15.24 15.90 8.35
CA LYS A 424 -16.57 16.52 8.34
C LYS A 424 -16.87 17.31 9.61
N GLU A 425 -16.42 16.85 10.78
CA GLU A 425 -16.57 17.56 12.06
C GLU A 425 -15.81 18.90 12.12
N ARG A 426 -15.01 19.23 11.08
CA ARG A 426 -14.22 20.47 10.98
C ARG A 426 -14.95 21.61 10.28
N VAL A 427 -16.02 21.31 9.58
CA VAL A 427 -16.90 22.29 8.93
C VAL A 427 -17.98 22.75 9.91
#